data_17e87522ef41cb60eb9ee1edcb7e1934
#
_entry.id   17e87522ef41cb60eb9ee1edcb7e1934
#
_cell.length_a   1.000
_cell.length_b   1.000
_cell.length_c   1.000
_cell.angle_alpha   90.00
_cell.angle_beta   90.00
_cell.angle_gamma   90.00
#
_symmetry.space_group_name_H-M   'P 1'
#
loop_
_entity.id
_entity.type
_entity.pdbx_description
1 polymer ?
#
loop_
_entity_poly.entity_id
_entity_poly.type
_entity_poly.pdbx_seq_one_letter_code
_entity_poly.pdbx_strand_id
1 'polypeptide(L)'
;MLIAPDGYGAAMDGTTTQRLPARPLALPNLLTYARIAAVPAVVACMYWQAILQGGLWLRWIALAIFIAAGITDFLDGYFARMWGQQSTFGRMLDPIADKLLVASCLLMLAVDGTIKGWTVLAAIVILCREILVSGLREYLAELRVSVPVTQLAKWKTAVQLVAVGFLLAGQAGDKLLSVRLGGDDPVVTYIGIGLLWLSALVTLYTGYDYFRAGVRHLIDE
;
A
#
# COMPACT_ATOMS: atom_id res chain seq x y z
N MET A 1 8.01 64.75 -40.88
CA MET A 1 9.43 64.86 -40.48
C MET A 1 9.56 64.26 -39.13
N LEU A 2 10.49 63.32 -38.98
CA LEU A 2 10.97 62.51 -37.82
C LEU A 2 10.10 61.36 -37.42
N ILE A 3 10.43 60.11 -37.85
CA ILE A 3 11.48 59.19 -37.42
C ILE A 3 11.04 58.47 -36.13
N ALA A 4 10.67 57.20 -36.31
CA ALA A 4 10.71 56.15 -35.26
C ALA A 4 12.17 55.83 -34.88
N PRO A 5 12.45 55.32 -33.72
CA PRO A 5 13.19 54.06 -33.73
C PRO A 5 12.61 52.99 -32.80
N ASP A 6 12.57 51.78 -33.35
CA ASP A 6 13.31 50.62 -32.91
C ASP A 6 13.08 50.15 -31.45
N GLY A 7 12.40 49.03 -31.30
CA GLY A 7 13.15 47.75 -31.25
C GLY A 7 13.59 47.42 -29.86
N TYR A 8 12.73 46.73 -29.09
CA TYR A 8 13.26 45.84 -28.07
C TYR A 8 12.58 44.48 -28.27
N GLY A 9 13.32 43.61 -28.97
CA GLY A 9 13.07 42.21 -28.98
C GLY A 9 13.19 41.64 -27.57
N ALA A 10 12.07 41.35 -26.96
CA ALA A 10 12.04 40.49 -25.80
C ALA A 10 12.48 39.09 -26.26
N ALA A 11 13.72 38.76 -25.97
CA ALA A 11 14.21 37.38 -26.04
C ALA A 11 13.33 36.55 -25.09
N MET A 12 12.40 35.81 -25.68
CA MET A 12 11.74 34.72 -25.01
C MET A 12 12.84 33.67 -24.72
N ASP A 13 13.34 33.74 -23.51
CA ASP A 13 14.20 32.67 -22.94
C ASP A 13 13.33 31.42 -22.78
N GLY A 14 13.29 30.67 -23.87
CA GLY A 14 12.65 29.35 -23.94
C GLY A 14 13.44 28.33 -23.16
N THR A 15 13.46 28.41 -21.85
CA THR A 15 13.79 27.26 -21.01
C THR A 15 12.67 26.25 -21.11
N THR A 16 12.59 25.60 -22.27
CA THR A 16 11.94 24.33 -22.46
C THR A 16 12.66 23.37 -21.51
N THR A 17 12.14 23.20 -20.32
CA THR A 17 12.48 22.06 -19.48
C THR A 17 12.19 20.82 -20.31
N GLN A 18 13.19 20.31 -21.00
CA GLN A 18 13.15 19.01 -21.66
C GLN A 18 12.81 17.98 -20.58
N ARG A 19 11.53 17.61 -20.52
CA ARG A 19 11.11 16.43 -19.77
C ARG A 19 11.80 15.26 -20.46
N LEU A 20 12.86 14.76 -19.85
CA LEU A 20 13.53 13.54 -20.32
C LEU A 20 12.44 12.49 -20.55
N PRO A 21 12.48 11.76 -21.67
CA PRO A 21 11.48 10.73 -21.96
C PRO A 21 11.44 9.74 -20.78
N ALA A 22 10.24 9.49 -20.26
CA ALA A 22 10.03 8.56 -19.17
C ALA A 22 10.57 7.18 -19.60
N ARG A 23 11.72 6.80 -19.08
CA ARG A 23 12.31 5.47 -19.35
C ARG A 23 11.44 4.45 -18.62
N PRO A 24 10.80 3.50 -19.34
CA PRO A 24 9.95 2.49 -18.70
C PRO A 24 10.70 1.60 -17.71
N LEU A 25 12.03 1.49 -17.88
CA LEU A 25 12.97 0.76 -17.01
C LEU A 25 13.67 1.67 -15.98
N ALA A 26 13.12 2.85 -15.66
CA ALA A 26 13.63 3.62 -14.53
C ALA A 26 13.49 2.81 -13.23
N LEU A 27 14.47 2.93 -12.34
CA LEU A 27 14.53 2.17 -11.09
C LEU A 27 13.21 2.20 -10.29
N PRO A 28 12.50 3.35 -10.13
CA PRO A 28 11.21 3.37 -9.44
C PRO A 28 10.15 2.48 -10.10
N ASN A 29 10.08 2.48 -11.43
CA ASN A 29 9.12 1.63 -12.15
C ASN A 29 9.42 0.13 -11.98
N LEU A 30 10.70 -0.23 -11.96
CA LEU A 30 11.12 -1.63 -11.75
C LEU A 30 10.71 -2.11 -10.35
N LEU A 31 10.80 -1.26 -9.32
CA LEU A 31 10.37 -1.59 -7.96
C LEU A 31 8.85 -1.79 -7.89
N THR A 32 8.06 -0.97 -8.60
CA THR A 32 6.60 -1.17 -8.72
C THR A 32 6.27 -2.49 -9.41
N TYR A 33 6.97 -2.84 -10.49
CA TYR A 33 6.75 -4.13 -11.18
C TYR A 33 7.14 -5.32 -10.29
N ALA A 34 8.24 -5.21 -9.55
CA ALA A 34 8.64 -6.24 -8.58
C ALA A 34 7.57 -6.44 -7.50
N ARG A 35 6.92 -5.35 -7.02
CA ARG A 35 5.81 -5.43 -6.06
C ARG A 35 4.59 -6.12 -6.67
N ILE A 36 4.22 -5.81 -7.91
CA ILE A 36 3.13 -6.51 -8.60
C ILE A 36 3.44 -8.00 -8.74
N ALA A 37 4.70 -8.36 -9.06
CA ALA A 37 5.12 -9.74 -9.12
C ALA A 37 5.18 -10.44 -7.73
N ALA A 38 5.38 -9.67 -6.66
CA ALA A 38 5.33 -10.20 -5.29
C ALA A 38 3.93 -10.70 -4.90
N VAL A 39 2.86 -10.10 -5.45
CA VAL A 39 1.48 -10.52 -5.17
C VAL A 39 1.24 -12.00 -5.51
N PRO A 40 1.40 -12.44 -6.77
CA PRO A 40 1.22 -13.86 -7.10
C PRO A 40 2.25 -14.76 -6.40
N ALA A 41 3.44 -14.28 -6.09
CA ALA A 41 4.45 -15.05 -5.37
C ALA A 41 4.02 -15.34 -3.92
N VAL A 42 3.53 -14.35 -3.18
CA VAL A 42 2.97 -14.54 -1.84
C VAL A 42 1.75 -15.46 -1.88
N VAL A 43 0.84 -15.24 -2.83
CA VAL A 43 -0.35 -16.09 -3.00
C VAL A 43 0.06 -17.53 -3.26
N ALA A 44 1.03 -17.78 -4.15
CA ALA A 44 1.52 -19.12 -4.45
C ALA A 44 2.12 -19.80 -3.20
N CYS A 45 2.94 -19.10 -2.43
CA CYS A 45 3.52 -19.63 -1.18
C CYS A 45 2.43 -20.01 -0.17
N MET A 46 1.48 -19.09 0.06
CA MET A 46 0.39 -19.32 1.01
C MET A 46 -0.59 -20.41 0.54
N TYR A 47 -0.91 -20.42 -0.76
CA TYR A 47 -1.76 -21.45 -1.36
C TYR A 47 -1.12 -22.83 -1.24
N TRP A 48 0.17 -22.94 -1.57
CA TRP A 48 0.89 -24.20 -1.45
C TRP A 48 0.92 -24.70 0.01
N GLN A 49 1.15 -23.79 0.95
CA GLN A 49 1.14 -24.11 2.37
C GLN A 49 -0.26 -24.54 2.85
N ALA A 50 -1.32 -23.80 2.50
CA ALA A 50 -2.67 -23.99 3.04
C ALA A 50 -3.41 -25.16 2.37
N ILE A 51 -3.31 -25.30 1.05
CA ILE A 51 -4.12 -26.23 0.26
C ILE A 51 -3.32 -27.49 -0.12
N LEU A 52 -2.06 -27.33 -0.56
CA LEU A 52 -1.22 -28.44 -0.98
C LEU A 52 -0.39 -29.02 0.17
N GLN A 53 -0.66 -28.59 1.41
CA GLN A 53 0.00 -29.06 2.63
C GLN A 53 1.54 -28.95 2.56
N GLY A 54 2.04 -27.90 1.93
CA GLY A 54 3.44 -27.54 1.97
C GLY A 54 3.89 -27.21 3.38
N GLY A 55 5.19 -27.28 3.64
CA GLY A 55 5.74 -27.03 4.97
C GLY A 55 5.52 -25.58 5.46
N LEU A 56 5.50 -25.38 6.78
CA LEU A 56 5.36 -24.05 7.41
C LEU A 56 6.48 -23.05 7.01
N TRP A 57 7.59 -23.54 6.47
CA TRP A 57 8.67 -22.69 5.94
C TRP A 57 8.21 -21.78 4.79
N LEU A 58 7.16 -22.16 4.05
CA LEU A 58 6.55 -21.33 3.01
C LEU A 58 5.96 -20.04 3.57
N ARG A 59 5.50 -20.03 4.82
CA ARG A 59 5.02 -18.82 5.50
C ARG A 59 6.17 -17.82 5.72
N TRP A 60 7.36 -18.31 6.05
CA TRP A 60 8.54 -17.45 6.18
C TRP A 60 8.95 -16.85 4.84
N ILE A 61 8.84 -17.60 3.74
CA ILE A 61 9.09 -17.07 2.40
C ILE A 61 8.02 -16.01 2.05
N ALA A 62 6.74 -16.30 2.27
CA ALA A 62 5.68 -15.33 2.04
C ALA A 62 5.89 -14.05 2.84
N LEU A 63 6.27 -14.17 4.12
CA LEU A 63 6.62 -13.03 4.97
C LEU A 63 7.82 -12.26 4.43
N ALA A 64 8.88 -12.94 4.02
CA ALA A 64 10.08 -12.30 3.46
C ALA A 64 9.76 -11.53 2.17
N ILE A 65 8.95 -12.09 1.27
CA ILE A 65 8.49 -11.42 0.05
C ILE A 65 7.63 -10.21 0.41
N PHE A 66 6.71 -10.35 1.37
CA PHE A 66 5.86 -9.25 1.84
C PHE A 66 6.68 -8.10 2.44
N ILE A 67 7.65 -8.40 3.30
CA ILE A 67 8.56 -7.39 3.88
C ILE A 67 9.39 -6.72 2.79
N ALA A 68 9.97 -7.49 1.86
CA ALA A 68 10.73 -6.95 0.75
C ALA A 68 9.86 -6.01 -0.11
N ALA A 69 8.62 -6.38 -0.40
CA ALA A 69 7.68 -5.54 -1.13
C ALA A 69 7.35 -4.23 -0.37
N GLY A 70 7.18 -4.28 0.95
CA GLY A 70 6.96 -3.09 1.78
C GLY A 70 8.18 -2.17 1.83
N ILE A 71 9.39 -2.74 1.90
CA ILE A 71 10.64 -1.96 1.85
C ILE A 71 10.82 -1.31 0.47
N THR A 72 10.55 -2.03 -0.61
CA THR A 72 10.66 -1.48 -1.97
C THR A 72 9.67 -0.34 -2.19
N ASP A 73 8.47 -0.40 -1.62
CA ASP A 73 7.49 0.70 -1.64
C ASP A 73 8.02 1.98 -0.97
N PHE A 74 8.65 1.82 0.18
CA PHE A 74 9.26 2.96 0.86
C PHE A 74 10.42 3.55 0.06
N LEU A 75 11.24 2.70 -0.56
CA LEU A 75 12.41 3.11 -1.35
C LEU A 75 12.02 3.80 -2.66
N ASP A 76 11.01 3.28 -3.39
CA ASP A 76 10.61 3.89 -4.66
C ASP A 76 10.00 5.28 -4.43
N GLY A 77 9.18 5.45 -3.38
CA GLY A 77 8.69 6.76 -2.98
C GLY A 77 9.80 7.74 -2.58
N TYR A 78 10.88 7.26 -2.00
CA TYR A 78 12.06 8.06 -1.66
C TYR A 78 12.85 8.45 -2.91
N PHE A 79 13.20 7.48 -3.77
CA PHE A 79 13.96 7.73 -5.00
C PHE A 79 13.19 8.56 -6.03
N ALA A 80 11.88 8.34 -6.12
CA ALA A 80 11.02 9.14 -7.00
C ALA A 80 11.03 10.63 -6.64
N ARG A 81 11.06 10.96 -5.35
CA ARG A 81 11.18 12.35 -4.87
C ARG A 81 12.57 12.93 -5.11
N MET A 82 13.62 12.13 -4.96
CA MET A 82 14.99 12.59 -5.18
C MET A 82 15.33 12.83 -6.66
N TRP A 83 14.87 11.96 -7.55
CA TRP A 83 15.29 11.98 -8.95
C TRP A 83 14.24 12.55 -9.91
N GLY A 84 13.01 12.78 -9.46
CA GLY A 84 11.94 13.32 -10.30
C GLY A 84 11.55 12.45 -11.50
N GLN A 85 11.93 11.16 -11.50
CA GLN A 85 11.85 10.25 -12.64
C GLN A 85 10.70 9.24 -12.55
N GLN A 86 9.58 9.60 -11.96
CA GLN A 86 8.40 8.72 -12.00
C GLN A 86 7.71 8.79 -13.36
N SER A 87 7.49 7.63 -13.98
CA SER A 87 6.63 7.54 -15.16
C SER A 87 5.15 7.72 -14.76
N THR A 88 4.33 8.22 -15.69
CA THR A 88 2.88 8.32 -15.49
C THR A 88 2.26 6.95 -15.18
N PHE A 89 2.76 5.91 -15.82
CA PHE A 89 2.31 4.53 -15.62
C PHE A 89 2.69 3.98 -14.23
N GLY A 90 3.91 4.23 -13.73
CA GLY A 90 4.33 3.86 -12.38
C GLY A 90 3.44 4.51 -11.32
N ARG A 91 3.20 5.83 -11.42
CA ARG A 91 2.31 6.56 -10.49
C ARG A 91 0.89 6.01 -10.42
N MET A 92 0.36 5.47 -11.53
CA MET A 92 -0.95 4.82 -11.55
C MET A 92 -0.91 3.44 -10.89
N LEU A 93 0.17 2.67 -11.11
CA LEU A 93 0.28 1.30 -10.62
C LEU A 93 0.64 1.21 -9.13
N ASP A 94 1.40 2.18 -8.58
CA ASP A 94 1.83 2.15 -7.17
C ASP A 94 0.66 1.97 -6.19
N PRO A 95 -0.40 2.81 -6.20
CA PRO A 95 -1.50 2.65 -5.26
C PRO A 95 -2.33 1.39 -5.49
N ILE A 96 -2.27 0.80 -6.69
CA ILE A 96 -2.95 -0.45 -7.03
C ILE A 96 -2.16 -1.63 -6.46
N ALA A 97 -0.83 -1.65 -6.66
CA ALA A 97 0.04 -2.73 -6.21
C ALA A 97 -0.01 -2.94 -4.70
N ASP A 98 0.02 -1.84 -3.92
CA ASP A 98 -0.06 -1.89 -2.46
C ASP A 98 -1.37 -2.52 -1.97
N LYS A 99 -2.48 -2.10 -2.55
CA LYS A 99 -3.80 -2.64 -2.17
C LYS A 99 -3.95 -4.10 -2.56
N LEU A 100 -3.46 -4.47 -3.76
CA LEU A 100 -3.49 -5.86 -4.21
C LEU A 100 -2.67 -6.76 -3.29
N LEU A 101 -1.49 -6.32 -2.86
CA LEU A 101 -0.64 -7.09 -1.97
C LEU A 101 -1.34 -7.36 -0.63
N VAL A 102 -1.84 -6.32 0.02
CA VAL A 102 -2.54 -6.45 1.31
C VAL A 102 -3.83 -7.27 1.17
N ALA A 103 -4.63 -7.00 0.13
CA ALA A 103 -5.87 -7.72 -0.12
C ALA A 103 -5.62 -9.22 -0.33
N SER A 104 -4.63 -9.56 -1.14
CA SER A 104 -4.26 -10.96 -1.41
C SER A 104 -3.76 -11.67 -0.16
N CYS A 105 -2.94 -10.99 0.68
CA CYS A 105 -2.51 -11.55 1.95
C CYS A 105 -3.70 -11.81 2.90
N LEU A 106 -4.62 -10.85 3.07
CA LEU A 106 -5.78 -11.02 3.94
C LEU A 106 -6.71 -12.13 3.46
N LEU A 107 -6.92 -12.26 2.14
CA LEU A 107 -7.70 -13.35 1.56
C LEU A 107 -7.03 -14.70 1.81
N MET A 108 -5.73 -14.83 1.60
CA MET A 108 -5.01 -16.07 1.84
C MET A 108 -4.97 -16.45 3.33
N LEU A 109 -4.86 -15.47 4.24
CA LEU A 109 -4.95 -15.67 5.68
C LEU A 109 -6.35 -16.11 6.13
N ALA A 110 -7.39 -15.72 5.41
CA ALA A 110 -8.75 -16.23 5.64
C ALA A 110 -8.92 -17.66 5.10
N VAL A 111 -8.33 -17.97 3.94
CA VAL A 111 -8.36 -19.32 3.35
C VAL A 111 -7.62 -20.33 4.22
N ASP A 112 -6.48 -19.98 4.79
CA ASP A 112 -5.70 -20.89 5.65
C ASP A 112 -6.24 -20.98 7.10
N GLY A 113 -7.29 -20.22 7.41
CA GLY A 113 -7.94 -20.22 8.72
C GLY A 113 -7.17 -19.46 9.82
N THR A 114 -6.11 -18.74 9.51
CA THR A 114 -5.44 -17.84 10.47
C THR A 114 -6.39 -16.69 10.87
N ILE A 115 -7.13 -16.13 9.90
CA ILE A 115 -8.23 -15.20 10.12
C ILE A 115 -9.53 -15.97 9.99
N LYS A 116 -10.30 -16.11 11.07
CA LYS A 116 -11.57 -16.87 11.09
C LYS A 116 -12.61 -16.20 12.00
N GLY A 117 -13.87 -16.59 11.82
CA GLY A 117 -14.98 -16.10 12.63
C GLY A 117 -15.09 -14.56 12.57
N TRP A 118 -15.24 -13.93 13.72
CA TRP A 118 -15.39 -12.47 13.81
C TRP A 118 -14.19 -11.67 13.30
N THR A 119 -12.98 -12.26 13.29
CA THR A 119 -11.77 -11.58 12.80
C THR A 119 -11.82 -11.30 11.30
N VAL A 120 -12.60 -12.07 10.54
CA VAL A 120 -12.86 -11.81 9.11
C VAL A 120 -13.49 -10.44 8.90
N LEU A 121 -14.33 -9.98 9.83
CA LEU A 121 -14.95 -8.64 9.74
C LEU A 121 -13.90 -7.53 9.76
N ALA A 122 -12.84 -7.66 10.57
CA ALA A 122 -11.76 -6.68 10.58
C ALA A 122 -11.07 -6.59 9.21
N ALA A 123 -10.80 -7.73 8.57
CA ALA A 123 -10.23 -7.77 7.22
C ALA A 123 -11.17 -7.15 6.18
N ILE A 124 -12.46 -7.46 6.22
CA ILE A 124 -13.47 -6.87 5.31
C ILE A 124 -13.53 -5.36 5.49
N VAL A 125 -13.59 -4.86 6.72
CA VAL A 125 -13.61 -3.42 7.03
C VAL A 125 -12.39 -2.72 6.44
N ILE A 126 -11.20 -3.29 6.62
CA ILE A 126 -9.96 -2.75 6.06
C ILE A 126 -10.05 -2.67 4.54
N LEU A 127 -10.43 -3.77 3.86
CA LEU A 127 -10.50 -3.84 2.41
C LEU A 127 -11.55 -2.88 1.82
N CYS A 128 -12.75 -2.90 2.36
CA CYS A 128 -13.84 -2.02 1.90
C CYS A 128 -13.43 -0.54 2.01
N ARG A 129 -12.85 -0.16 3.14
CA ARG A 129 -12.39 1.21 3.35
C ARG A 129 -11.23 1.58 2.42
N GLU A 130 -10.26 0.67 2.21
CA GLU A 130 -9.15 0.93 1.28
C GLU A 130 -9.64 1.24 -0.13
N ILE A 131 -10.59 0.47 -0.63
CA ILE A 131 -11.18 0.66 -1.94
C ILE A 131 -11.99 1.97 -1.97
N LEU A 132 -12.87 2.17 -0.99
CA LEU A 132 -13.79 3.32 -0.93
C LEU A 132 -13.03 4.65 -0.85
N VAL A 133 -12.07 4.76 0.08
CA VAL A 133 -11.30 6.01 0.24
C VAL A 133 -10.37 6.26 -0.94
N SER A 134 -9.90 5.19 -1.62
CA SER A 134 -9.10 5.35 -2.82
C SER A 134 -9.92 5.93 -3.97
N GLY A 135 -11.10 5.34 -4.23
CA GLY A 135 -12.00 5.86 -5.25
C GLY A 135 -12.44 7.30 -4.97
N LEU A 136 -12.77 7.61 -3.71
CA LEU A 136 -13.11 8.97 -3.31
C LEU A 136 -11.95 9.95 -3.54
N ARG A 137 -10.72 9.54 -3.23
CA ARG A 137 -9.53 10.38 -3.44
C ARG A 137 -9.28 10.66 -4.93
N GLU A 138 -9.43 9.64 -5.77
CA GLU A 138 -9.29 9.78 -7.22
C GLU A 138 -10.35 10.73 -7.79
N TYR A 139 -11.59 10.56 -7.38
CA TYR A 139 -12.69 11.44 -7.78
C TYR A 139 -12.48 12.89 -7.35
N LEU A 140 -12.08 13.14 -6.09
CA LEU A 140 -11.78 14.49 -5.61
C LEU A 140 -10.57 15.12 -6.32
N ALA A 141 -9.59 14.30 -6.73
CA ALA A 141 -8.44 14.78 -7.51
C ALA A 141 -8.86 15.24 -8.92
N GLU A 142 -9.82 14.57 -9.57
CA GLU A 142 -10.42 15.01 -10.84
C GLU A 142 -11.11 16.38 -10.69
N LEU A 143 -11.79 16.61 -9.57
CA LEU A 143 -12.42 17.89 -9.21
C LEU A 143 -11.40 18.95 -8.72
N ARG A 144 -10.10 18.65 -8.73
CA ARG A 144 -9.01 19.50 -8.21
C ARG A 144 -9.15 19.86 -6.74
N VAL A 145 -9.88 19.09 -5.96
CA VAL A 145 -10.04 19.24 -4.51
C VAL A 145 -8.95 18.43 -3.82
N SER A 146 -8.06 19.11 -3.09
CA SER A 146 -7.02 18.45 -2.31
C SER A 146 -7.48 18.24 -0.87
N VAL A 147 -7.65 16.99 -0.44
CA VAL A 147 -7.89 16.66 0.97
C VAL A 147 -6.54 16.36 1.64
N PRO A 148 -6.17 17.10 2.69
CA PRO A 148 -4.88 16.91 3.36
C PRO A 148 -4.80 15.53 4.02
N VAL A 149 -3.66 14.86 3.83
CA VAL A 149 -3.41 13.56 4.45
C VAL A 149 -3.04 13.77 5.92
N THR A 150 -3.85 13.26 6.83
CA THR A 150 -3.58 13.35 8.27
C THR A 150 -2.42 12.44 8.70
N GLN A 151 -1.72 12.79 9.78
CA GLN A 151 -0.66 11.94 10.35
C GLN A 151 -1.19 10.54 10.74
N LEU A 152 -2.45 10.46 11.20
CA LEU A 152 -3.13 9.19 11.51
C LEU A 152 -3.21 8.25 10.31
N ALA A 153 -3.33 8.78 9.09
CA ALA A 153 -3.35 7.96 7.88
C ALA A 153 -2.01 7.25 7.61
N LYS A 154 -0.89 7.83 8.04
CA LYS A 154 0.44 7.19 7.95
C LYS A 154 0.59 6.06 8.98
N TRP A 155 0.21 6.32 10.23
CA TRP A 155 0.25 5.31 11.30
C TRP A 155 -0.65 4.11 11.00
N LYS A 156 -1.85 4.35 10.45
CA LYS A 156 -2.76 3.31 10.02
C LYS A 156 -2.08 2.29 9.09
N THR A 157 -1.42 2.77 8.04
CA THR A 157 -0.76 1.89 7.05
C THR A 157 0.38 1.10 7.70
N ALA A 158 1.17 1.73 8.57
CA ALA A 158 2.23 1.04 9.29
C ALA A 158 1.69 -0.07 10.20
N VAL A 159 0.66 0.21 11.01
CA VAL A 159 0.02 -0.79 11.89
C VAL A 159 -0.57 -1.93 11.07
N GLN A 160 -1.22 -1.64 9.94
CA GLN A 160 -1.79 -2.63 9.04
C GLN A 160 -0.72 -3.57 8.44
N LEU A 161 0.39 -3.03 7.95
CA LEU A 161 1.49 -3.83 7.41
C LEU A 161 2.11 -4.72 8.50
N VAL A 162 2.32 -4.18 9.71
CA VAL A 162 2.82 -4.96 10.84
C VAL A 162 1.85 -6.06 11.22
N ALA A 163 0.54 -5.79 11.29
CA ALA A 163 -0.49 -6.78 11.56
C ALA A 163 -0.46 -7.93 10.56
N VAL A 164 -0.43 -7.61 9.26
CA VAL A 164 -0.35 -8.63 8.19
C VAL A 164 0.95 -9.42 8.29
N GLY A 165 2.08 -8.77 8.59
CA GLY A 165 3.35 -9.47 8.80
C GLY A 165 3.31 -10.47 9.96
N PHE A 166 2.74 -10.10 11.11
CA PHE A 166 2.53 -11.04 12.23
C PHE A 166 1.61 -12.19 11.86
N LEU A 167 0.54 -11.93 11.12
CA LEU A 167 -0.40 -12.97 10.66
C LEU A 167 0.22 -13.91 9.61
N LEU A 168 1.07 -13.40 8.72
CA LEU A 168 1.83 -14.24 7.78
C LEU A 168 2.82 -15.16 8.51
N ALA A 169 3.54 -14.64 9.52
CA ALA A 169 4.34 -15.47 10.41
C ALA A 169 3.45 -16.49 11.14
N GLY A 170 2.37 -16.05 11.77
CA GLY A 170 1.29 -16.81 12.38
C GLY A 170 1.73 -18.17 12.93
N GLN A 171 1.17 -19.25 12.39
CA GLN A 171 1.45 -20.63 12.84
C GLN A 171 2.95 -21.00 12.81
N ALA A 172 3.73 -20.48 11.86
CA ALA A 172 5.16 -20.74 11.80
C ALA A 172 5.91 -20.02 12.92
N GLY A 173 5.50 -18.81 13.24
CA GLY A 173 6.02 -18.03 14.36
C GLY A 173 5.63 -18.61 15.71
N ASP A 174 4.36 -19.03 15.86
CA ASP A 174 3.86 -19.68 17.07
C ASP A 174 4.62 -20.98 17.37
N LYS A 175 4.84 -21.83 16.35
CA LYS A 175 5.63 -23.04 16.50
C LYS A 175 7.08 -22.78 16.88
N LEU A 176 7.69 -21.73 16.32
CA LEU A 176 9.06 -21.34 16.69
C LEU A 176 9.13 -20.87 18.14
N LEU A 177 8.13 -20.13 18.59
CA LEU A 177 8.06 -19.59 19.94
C LEU A 177 7.76 -20.70 20.96
N SER A 178 6.86 -21.65 20.66
CA SER A 178 6.58 -22.83 21.48
C SER A 178 7.85 -23.65 21.78
N VAL A 179 8.67 -23.86 20.76
CA VAL A 179 9.94 -24.61 20.92
C VAL A 179 10.92 -23.86 21.83
N ARG A 180 10.88 -22.52 21.82
CA ARG A 180 11.83 -21.70 22.62
C ARG A 180 11.37 -21.43 24.06
N LEU A 181 10.07 -21.23 24.26
CA LEU A 181 9.49 -20.80 25.54
C LEU A 181 8.72 -21.90 26.27
N GLY A 182 8.49 -23.05 25.63
CA GLY A 182 7.81 -24.21 26.23
C GLY A 182 6.30 -24.03 26.45
N GLY A 183 5.65 -23.08 25.75
CA GLY A 183 4.21 -22.87 25.79
C GLY A 183 3.56 -23.19 24.43
N ASP A 184 2.33 -23.71 24.41
CA ASP A 184 1.59 -24.02 23.18
C ASP A 184 0.66 -22.89 22.73
N ASP A 185 0.71 -21.72 23.37
CA ASP A 185 -0.16 -20.59 23.05
C ASP A 185 0.23 -19.92 21.73
N PRO A 186 -0.74 -19.64 20.84
CA PRO A 186 -0.48 -18.98 19.56
C PRO A 186 -0.27 -17.45 19.71
N VAL A 187 0.77 -17.06 20.42
CA VAL A 187 1.06 -15.68 20.82
C VAL A 187 1.26 -14.77 19.60
N VAL A 188 2.01 -15.24 18.59
CA VAL A 188 2.30 -14.46 17.37
C VAL A 188 1.02 -14.17 16.61
N THR A 189 0.16 -15.19 16.48
CA THR A 189 -1.15 -15.08 15.84
C THR A 189 -2.06 -14.12 16.62
N TYR A 190 -2.12 -14.20 17.95
CA TYR A 190 -2.94 -13.30 18.78
C TYR A 190 -2.49 -11.85 18.68
N ILE A 191 -1.18 -11.58 18.68
CA ILE A 191 -0.65 -10.23 18.45
C ILE A 191 -1.09 -9.72 17.08
N GLY A 192 -0.96 -10.54 16.04
CA GLY A 192 -1.40 -10.19 14.68
C GLY A 192 -2.89 -9.85 14.60
N ILE A 193 -3.74 -10.65 15.26
CA ILE A 193 -5.20 -10.40 15.33
C ILE A 193 -5.49 -9.10 16.09
N GLY A 194 -4.86 -8.85 17.21
CA GLY A 194 -5.01 -7.61 17.98
C GLY A 194 -4.64 -6.38 17.16
N LEU A 195 -3.51 -6.43 16.46
CA LEU A 195 -3.07 -5.37 15.56
C LEU A 195 -4.01 -5.19 14.35
N LEU A 196 -4.59 -6.28 13.83
CA LEU A 196 -5.56 -6.23 12.75
C LEU A 196 -6.83 -5.48 13.17
N TRP A 197 -7.37 -5.78 14.37
CA TRP A 197 -8.51 -5.06 14.92
C TRP A 197 -8.19 -3.59 15.19
N LEU A 198 -7.02 -3.31 15.75
CA LEU A 198 -6.57 -1.93 15.94
C LEU A 198 -6.50 -1.18 14.60
N SER A 199 -5.93 -1.82 13.57
CA SER A 199 -5.89 -1.25 12.21
C SER A 199 -7.28 -1.03 11.64
N ALA A 200 -8.23 -1.96 11.85
CA ALA A 200 -9.61 -1.81 11.41
C ALA A 200 -10.30 -0.61 12.05
N LEU A 201 -10.13 -0.41 13.37
CA LEU A 201 -10.71 0.72 14.10
C LEU A 201 -10.13 2.07 13.63
N VAL A 202 -8.80 2.17 13.54
CA VAL A 202 -8.12 3.38 13.05
C VAL A 202 -8.53 3.67 11.59
N THR A 203 -8.68 2.62 10.80
CA THR A 203 -9.10 2.70 9.42
C THR A 203 -10.53 3.22 9.28
N LEU A 204 -11.47 2.79 10.10
CA LEU A 204 -12.84 3.31 10.14
C LEU A 204 -12.86 4.79 10.53
N TYR A 205 -12.15 5.15 11.61
CA TYR A 205 -12.07 6.53 12.07
C TYR A 205 -11.55 7.46 10.97
N THR A 206 -10.40 7.13 10.38
CA THR A 206 -9.82 7.93 9.30
C THR A 206 -10.65 7.93 8.03
N GLY A 207 -11.37 6.84 7.73
CA GLY A 207 -12.30 6.75 6.61
C GLY A 207 -13.49 7.68 6.78
N TYR A 208 -14.05 7.75 7.98
CA TYR A 208 -15.14 8.67 8.30
C TYR A 208 -14.74 10.14 8.11
N ASP A 209 -13.54 10.53 8.58
CA ASP A 209 -13.01 11.89 8.39
C ASP A 209 -12.88 12.25 6.91
N TYR A 210 -12.35 11.33 6.10
CA TYR A 210 -12.23 11.52 4.64
C TYR A 210 -13.61 11.64 3.98
N PHE A 211 -14.54 10.79 4.34
CA PHE A 211 -15.90 10.81 3.80
C PHE A 211 -16.61 12.12 4.14
N ARG A 212 -16.53 12.54 5.40
CA ARG A 212 -17.13 13.80 5.86
C ARG A 212 -16.52 15.01 5.14
N ALA A 213 -15.21 15.04 4.95
CA ALA A 213 -14.54 16.12 4.22
C ALA A 213 -14.93 16.13 2.74
N GLY A 214 -14.98 14.96 2.09
CA GLY A 214 -15.35 14.84 0.68
C GLY A 214 -16.79 15.22 0.40
N VAL A 215 -17.75 14.76 1.24
CA VAL A 215 -19.18 15.04 1.07
C VAL A 215 -19.48 16.53 1.25
N ARG A 216 -18.81 17.23 2.16
CA ARG A 216 -18.99 18.69 2.30
C ARG A 216 -18.73 19.43 1.00
N HIS A 217 -17.66 19.09 0.29
CA HIS A 217 -17.35 19.73 -0.99
C HIS A 217 -18.33 19.38 -2.13
N LEU A 218 -19.05 18.27 -2.01
CA LEU A 218 -20.03 17.83 -3.01
C LEU A 218 -21.43 18.43 -2.76
N ILE A 219 -21.72 18.89 -1.53
CA ILE A 219 -23.03 19.46 -1.17
C ILE A 219 -22.99 21.00 -1.32
N ASP A 220 -21.81 21.61 -1.20
CA ASP A 220 -21.62 23.07 -1.30
C ASP A 220 -21.46 23.55 -2.76
N GLU A 221 -21.52 22.64 -3.77
CA GLU A 221 -21.67 22.91 -5.20
C GLU A 221 -23.16 22.79 -5.63
#